data_6a6462199e1509ec55147b5ac4c57274
#
_entry.id   6a6462199e1509ec55147b5ac4c57274
#
_cell.length_a   1.000
_cell.length_b   1.000
_cell.length_c   1.000
_cell.angle_alpha   90.00
_cell.angle_beta   90.00
_cell.angle_gamma   90.00
#
_symmetry.space_group_name_H-M   'P 1'
#
loop_
_entity.id
_entity.type
_entity.pdbx_description
1 polymer ?
#
loop_
_entity_poly.entity_id
_entity_poly.type
_entity_poly.pdbx_seq_one_letter_code
_entity_poly.pdbx_strand_id
1 'polypeptide(L)'
;MLCEKYSTYWPQNRNAMAEYRLIKNFAGVETCLECGAIFYGRSNRKFCCDACKNKYHNRHFQDIRNRKLRVKSVLEKNYKILSGLLHENRLSVDFAELSLLGYNPEFVTTFHKTAGRTQCSCYDIMFMISAE
;
A
#
# COMPACT_ATOMS: atom_id res chain seq x y z
N MET A 1 2.35 -0.58 24.06
CA MET A 1 2.19 0.70 24.78
C MET A 1 0.73 1.08 24.70
N LEU A 2 0.00 0.71 25.72
CA LEU A 2 -1.40 1.08 25.91
C LEU A 2 -1.47 2.59 26.16
N CYS A 3 -2.46 3.25 25.61
CA CYS A 3 -2.72 4.67 25.84
C CYS A 3 -3.08 4.84 27.34
N GLU A 4 -2.09 5.11 28.18
CA GLU A 4 -2.21 5.20 29.65
C GLU A 4 -3.05 6.39 30.16
N LYS A 5 -3.66 7.17 29.26
CA LYS A 5 -4.37 8.40 29.66
C LYS A 5 -5.80 8.24 30.16
N TYR A 6 -6.36 7.05 30.17
CA TYR A 6 -7.76 6.83 30.60
C TYR A 6 -7.94 6.03 31.88
N SER A 7 -6.85 5.65 32.57
CA SER A 7 -6.92 4.92 33.84
C SER A 7 -7.35 5.76 35.05
N THR A 8 -7.40 7.08 34.93
CA THR A 8 -7.65 7.99 36.06
C THR A 8 -9.11 8.43 36.22
N TYR A 9 -10.02 7.99 35.31
CA TYR A 9 -11.43 8.40 35.39
C TYR A 9 -12.36 7.39 36.07
N TRP A 10 -11.83 6.27 36.55
CA TRP A 10 -12.65 5.31 37.27
C TRP A 10 -12.56 5.58 38.78
N PRO A 11 -13.68 5.87 39.47
CA PRO A 11 -13.64 6.13 40.92
C PRO A 11 -13.17 4.86 41.63
N GLN A 12 -12.05 4.96 42.34
CA GLN A 12 -11.43 3.89 43.14
C GLN A 12 -12.25 3.50 44.38
N ASN A 13 -13.35 4.20 44.65
CA ASN A 13 -14.15 3.98 45.85
C ASN A 13 -15.38 3.11 45.54
N ARG A 14 -15.27 1.82 45.82
CA ARG A 14 -16.34 0.83 45.62
C ARG A 14 -17.55 1.01 46.55
N ASN A 15 -17.52 1.97 47.49
CA ASN A 15 -18.58 2.22 48.46
C ASN A 15 -19.38 3.51 48.21
N ALA A 16 -19.11 4.24 47.16
CA ALA A 16 -19.99 5.31 46.75
C ALA A 16 -21.16 4.71 45.97
N MET A 17 -22.39 4.92 46.41
CA MET A 17 -23.60 4.65 45.63
C MET A 17 -23.54 5.57 44.37
N ALA A 18 -22.86 5.11 43.35
CA ALA A 18 -22.83 5.80 42.08
C ALA A 18 -24.14 5.51 41.33
N GLU A 19 -24.96 6.52 41.17
CA GLU A 19 -26.17 6.45 40.34
C GLU A 19 -25.76 6.35 38.87
N TYR A 20 -25.89 5.18 38.31
CA TYR A 20 -25.62 4.95 36.88
C TYR A 20 -26.84 5.35 36.07
N ARG A 21 -26.78 6.52 35.41
CA ARG A 21 -27.81 6.93 34.47
C ARG A 21 -27.52 6.30 33.10
N LEU A 22 -28.38 5.39 32.69
CA LEU A 22 -28.38 4.85 31.34
C LEU A 22 -28.83 5.94 30.35
N ILE A 23 -27.92 6.49 29.58
CA ILE A 23 -28.23 7.45 28.51
C ILE A 23 -28.53 6.66 27.23
N LYS A 24 -29.77 6.71 26.78
CA LYS A 24 -30.29 5.91 25.65
C LYS A 24 -29.67 6.25 24.28
N ASN A 25 -28.99 7.37 24.13
CA ASN A 25 -28.39 7.77 22.85
C ASN A 25 -26.98 8.30 23.09
N PHE A 26 -26.00 7.44 22.96
CA PHE A 26 -24.59 7.83 22.91
C PHE A 26 -24.25 8.42 21.53
N ALA A 27 -24.72 9.64 21.25
CA ALA A 27 -24.13 10.43 20.19
C ALA A 27 -22.70 10.78 20.59
N GLY A 28 -21.71 10.27 19.88
CA GLY A 28 -20.29 10.59 20.12
C GLY A 28 -19.42 9.47 20.66
N VAL A 29 -19.93 8.22 20.69
CA VAL A 29 -19.09 7.05 20.99
C VAL A 29 -18.56 6.48 19.68
N GLU A 30 -17.26 6.53 19.50
CA GLU A 30 -16.57 6.09 18.30
C GLU A 30 -15.52 5.03 18.64
N THR A 31 -15.19 4.17 17.67
CA THR A 31 -14.15 3.16 17.81
C THR A 31 -12.92 3.58 17.03
N CYS A 32 -11.76 3.55 17.66
CA CYS A 32 -10.49 3.90 17.04
C CYS A 32 -10.12 2.90 15.94
N LEU A 33 -9.88 3.38 14.71
CA LEU A 33 -9.51 2.54 13.57
C LEU A 33 -8.13 1.85 13.73
N GLU A 34 -7.28 2.34 14.63
CA GLU A 34 -5.95 1.76 14.83
C GLU A 34 -5.92 0.75 15.99
N CYS A 35 -6.44 1.11 17.16
CA CYS A 35 -6.32 0.29 18.37
C CYS A 35 -7.63 -0.37 18.81
N GLY A 36 -8.77 -0.07 18.16
CA GLY A 36 -10.07 -0.61 18.54
C GLY A 36 -10.65 -0.03 19.84
N ALA A 37 -9.96 0.88 20.51
CA ALA A 37 -10.45 1.48 21.74
C ALA A 37 -11.67 2.36 21.49
N ILE A 38 -12.64 2.26 22.39
CA ILE A 38 -13.82 3.13 22.39
C ILE A 38 -13.42 4.48 22.97
N PHE A 39 -13.78 5.58 22.30
CA PHE A 39 -13.52 6.92 22.77
C PHE A 39 -14.70 7.86 22.51
N TYR A 40 -14.74 8.95 23.28
CA TYR A 40 -15.73 10.00 23.08
C TYR A 40 -15.16 11.09 22.17
N GLY A 41 -15.92 11.48 21.18
CA GLY A 41 -15.48 12.51 20.24
C GLY A 41 -16.57 12.95 19.28
N ARG A 42 -16.23 13.88 18.38
CA ARG A 42 -17.12 14.26 17.29
C ARG A 42 -17.33 13.05 16.37
N SER A 43 -18.51 12.95 15.76
CA SER A 43 -18.92 11.86 14.85
C SER A 43 -17.98 11.60 13.67
N ASN A 44 -17.08 12.52 13.34
CA ASN A 44 -16.09 12.40 12.27
C ASN A 44 -14.68 12.02 12.78
N ARG A 45 -14.50 11.86 14.09
CA ARG A 45 -13.20 11.49 14.67
C ARG A 45 -12.97 9.99 14.54
N LYS A 46 -11.93 9.59 13.83
CA LYS A 46 -11.60 8.20 13.51
C LYS A 46 -10.56 7.58 14.45
N PHE A 47 -9.89 8.37 15.27
CA PHE A 47 -8.78 7.94 16.13
C PHE A 47 -8.91 8.51 17.55
N CYS A 48 -8.57 7.70 18.54
CA CYS A 48 -8.61 8.10 19.94
C CYS A 48 -7.55 9.16 20.30
N CYS A 49 -6.40 9.13 19.63
CA CYS A 49 -5.28 10.07 19.82
C CYS A 49 -4.47 10.25 18.55
N ASP A 50 -3.59 11.27 18.53
CA ASP A 50 -2.73 11.54 17.38
C ASP A 50 -1.69 10.44 17.13
N ALA A 51 -1.24 9.75 18.17
CA ALA A 51 -0.35 8.60 18.03
C ALA A 51 -1.00 7.48 17.20
N CYS A 52 -2.26 7.14 17.44
CA CYS A 52 -3.01 6.16 16.67
C CYS A 52 -3.23 6.62 15.22
N LYS A 53 -3.57 7.89 15.03
CA LYS A 53 -3.69 8.49 13.70
C LYS A 53 -2.38 8.38 12.91
N ASN A 54 -1.27 8.78 13.50
CA ASN A 54 0.04 8.74 12.86
C ASN A 54 0.46 7.30 12.54
N LYS A 55 0.25 6.36 13.46
CA LYS A 55 0.57 4.95 13.26
C LYS A 55 -0.24 4.33 12.11
N TYR A 56 -1.55 4.62 12.05
CA TYR A 56 -2.42 4.18 10.96
C TYR A 56 -1.96 4.70 9.60
N HIS A 57 -1.71 6.01 9.50
CA HIS A 57 -1.26 6.63 8.26
C HIS A 57 0.14 6.16 7.85
N ASN A 58 1.07 6.03 8.80
CA ASN A 58 2.42 5.55 8.49
C ASN A 58 2.40 4.13 7.93
N ARG A 59 1.59 3.24 8.49
CA ARG A 59 1.42 1.87 7.97
C ARG A 59 0.86 1.90 6.55
N HIS A 60 -0.19 2.65 6.32
CA HIS A 60 -0.81 2.77 5.00
C HIS A 60 0.14 3.35 3.94
N PHE A 61 0.88 4.42 4.28
CA PHE A 61 1.89 5.00 3.39
C PHE A 61 3.09 4.07 3.17
N GLN A 62 3.47 3.28 4.15
CA GLN A 62 4.54 2.29 4.01
C GLN A 62 4.16 1.20 3.00
N ASP A 63 2.95 0.69 3.04
CA ASP A 63 2.45 -0.31 2.10
C ASP A 63 2.41 0.21 0.66
N ILE A 64 1.95 1.45 0.48
CA ILE A 64 1.94 2.11 -0.84
C ILE A 64 3.36 2.29 -1.35
N ARG A 65 4.29 2.75 -0.50
CA ARG A 65 5.69 2.94 -0.85
C ARG A 65 6.35 1.62 -1.23
N ASN A 66 6.13 0.56 -0.45
CA ASN A 66 6.70 -0.77 -0.71
C ASN A 66 6.20 -1.34 -2.05
N ARG A 67 4.91 -1.16 -2.37
CA ARG A 67 4.37 -1.55 -3.69
C ARG A 67 5.02 -0.77 -4.83
N LYS A 68 5.17 0.54 -4.70
CA LYS A 68 5.84 1.37 -5.71
C LYS A 68 7.29 0.97 -5.90
N LEU A 69 8.03 0.71 -4.82
CA LEU A 69 9.42 0.26 -4.88
C LEU A 69 9.56 -1.09 -5.57
N ARG A 70 8.64 -2.03 -5.31
CA ARG A 70 8.62 -3.34 -5.99
C ARG A 70 8.43 -3.19 -7.49
N VAL A 71 7.42 -2.42 -7.92
CA VAL A 71 7.18 -2.16 -9.35
C VAL A 71 8.39 -1.51 -10.01
N LYS A 72 8.95 -0.48 -9.36
CA LYS A 72 10.14 0.21 -9.85
C LYS A 72 11.34 -0.74 -10.00
N SER A 73 11.59 -1.58 -9.00
CA SER A 73 12.72 -2.54 -9.02
C SER A 73 12.60 -3.53 -10.19
N VAL A 74 11.39 -4.03 -10.48
CA VAL A 74 11.18 -4.95 -11.60
C VAL A 74 11.36 -4.24 -12.94
N LEU A 75 10.82 -3.03 -13.09
CA LEU A 75 11.01 -2.24 -14.32
C LEU A 75 12.48 -1.88 -14.56
N GLU A 76 13.23 -1.53 -13.53
CA GLU A 76 14.67 -1.26 -13.64
C GLU A 76 15.47 -2.51 -14.05
N LYS A 77 15.08 -3.69 -13.53
CA LYS A 77 15.69 -4.95 -13.94
C LYS A 77 15.39 -5.23 -15.43
N ASN A 78 14.14 -5.11 -15.84
CA ASN A 78 13.74 -5.28 -17.24
C ASN A 78 14.51 -4.31 -18.16
N TYR A 79 14.62 -3.06 -17.76
CA TYR A 79 15.35 -2.04 -18.52
C TYR A 79 16.83 -2.40 -18.69
N LYS A 80 17.49 -2.85 -17.63
CA LYS A 80 18.90 -3.29 -17.69
C LYS A 80 19.11 -4.44 -18.67
N ILE A 81 18.20 -5.42 -18.66
CA ILE A 81 18.27 -6.57 -19.59
C ILE A 81 18.12 -6.10 -21.02
N LEU A 82 17.08 -5.31 -21.33
CA LEU A 82 16.83 -4.82 -22.69
C LEU A 82 17.93 -3.88 -23.17
N SER A 83 18.40 -2.99 -22.32
CA SER A 83 19.53 -2.08 -22.61
C SER A 83 20.82 -2.85 -22.90
N GLY A 84 21.11 -3.92 -22.14
CA GLY A 84 22.26 -4.80 -22.40
C GLY A 84 22.19 -5.46 -23.75
N LEU A 85 21.04 -6.01 -24.12
CA LEU A 85 20.84 -6.64 -25.44
C LEU A 85 21.00 -5.66 -26.58
N LEU A 86 20.50 -4.43 -26.45
CA LEU A 86 20.69 -3.37 -27.42
C LEU A 86 22.17 -2.96 -27.55
N HIS A 87 22.89 -2.92 -26.46
CA HIS A 87 24.33 -2.64 -26.46
C HIS A 87 25.15 -3.71 -27.23
N GLU A 88 24.66 -4.96 -27.20
CA GLU A 88 25.22 -6.09 -27.94
C GLU A 88 24.74 -6.14 -29.42
N ASN A 89 24.00 -5.13 -29.89
CA ASN A 89 23.33 -5.09 -31.20
C ASN A 89 22.35 -6.26 -31.45
N ARG A 90 21.82 -6.83 -30.38
CA ARG A 90 20.84 -7.91 -30.50
C ARG A 90 19.43 -7.31 -30.58
N LEU A 91 18.93 -7.22 -31.83
CA LEU A 91 17.62 -6.62 -32.11
C LEU A 91 16.45 -7.61 -32.02
N SER A 92 16.75 -8.90 -31.90
CA SER A 92 15.76 -9.96 -31.72
C SER A 92 16.24 -10.93 -30.65
N VAL A 93 15.35 -11.36 -29.81
CA VAL A 93 15.63 -12.28 -28.69
C VAL A 93 14.41 -13.12 -28.40
N ASP A 94 14.63 -14.39 -28.10
CA ASP A 94 13.60 -15.33 -27.72
C ASP A 94 13.06 -15.04 -26.30
N PHE A 95 11.77 -15.28 -26.09
CA PHE A 95 11.16 -15.12 -24.78
C PHE A 95 11.76 -16.06 -23.71
N ALA A 96 12.15 -17.28 -24.14
CA ALA A 96 12.82 -18.22 -23.26
C ALA A 96 14.14 -17.67 -22.73
N GLU A 97 14.94 -17.06 -23.58
CA GLU A 97 16.18 -16.39 -23.22
C GLU A 97 15.94 -15.17 -22.31
N LEU A 98 14.97 -14.33 -22.63
CA LEU A 98 14.58 -13.21 -21.76
C LEU A 98 14.18 -13.69 -20.35
N SER A 99 13.43 -14.78 -20.27
CA SER A 99 13.02 -15.38 -19.00
C SER A 99 14.22 -15.89 -18.18
N LEU A 100 15.21 -16.49 -18.83
CA LEU A 100 16.46 -16.92 -18.18
C LEU A 100 17.26 -15.74 -17.60
N LEU A 101 17.25 -14.60 -18.30
CA LEU A 101 17.85 -13.35 -17.80
C LEU A 101 17.04 -12.74 -16.63
N GLY A 102 15.82 -13.25 -16.43
CA GLY A 102 14.92 -12.81 -15.37
C GLY A 102 14.07 -11.60 -15.74
N TYR A 103 13.81 -11.43 -17.02
CA TYR A 103 12.83 -10.45 -17.53
C TYR A 103 11.41 -10.82 -17.08
N ASN A 104 10.65 -9.83 -16.65
CA ASN A 104 9.25 -10.03 -16.26
C ASN A 104 8.31 -9.29 -17.23
N PRO A 105 7.58 -10.01 -18.10
CA PRO A 105 6.72 -9.42 -19.13
C PRO A 105 5.47 -8.73 -18.59
N GLU A 106 5.09 -8.97 -17.32
CA GLU A 106 3.93 -8.32 -16.70
C GLU A 106 4.18 -6.84 -16.40
N PHE A 107 5.45 -6.41 -16.39
CA PHE A 107 5.85 -5.05 -16.04
C PHE A 107 6.43 -4.33 -17.25
N VAL A 108 5.61 -3.52 -17.87
CA VAL A 108 5.98 -2.62 -18.99
C VAL A 108 5.47 -1.21 -18.70
N THR A 109 6.12 -0.19 -19.27
CA THR A 109 5.72 1.21 -19.05
C THR A 109 4.53 1.61 -19.92
N THR A 110 4.51 1.11 -21.17
CA THR A 110 3.38 1.29 -22.08
C THR A 110 3.04 -0.01 -22.77
N PHE A 111 1.79 -0.14 -23.14
CA PHE A 111 1.26 -1.30 -23.85
C PHE A 111 0.25 -0.83 -24.90
N HIS A 112 0.50 -1.16 -26.17
CA HIS A 112 -0.42 -0.91 -27.28
C HIS A 112 -0.64 -2.18 -28.07
N LYS A 113 -1.89 -2.55 -28.24
CA LYS A 113 -2.28 -3.69 -29.10
C LYS A 113 -3.04 -3.17 -30.30
N THR A 114 -2.51 -3.42 -31.49
CA THR A 114 -3.11 -3.03 -32.77
C THR A 114 -3.10 -4.25 -33.68
N ALA A 115 -4.24 -4.61 -34.30
CA ALA A 115 -4.43 -5.59 -35.37
C ALA A 115 -3.29 -6.63 -35.50
N GLY A 116 -3.10 -7.52 -34.55
CA GLY A 116 -2.13 -8.61 -34.60
C GLY A 116 -0.70 -8.28 -34.15
N ARG A 117 -0.44 -7.05 -33.72
CA ARG A 117 0.88 -6.63 -33.18
C ARG A 117 0.73 -6.07 -31.78
N THR A 118 1.60 -6.48 -30.90
CA THR A 118 1.70 -5.94 -29.55
C THR A 118 2.98 -5.15 -29.42
N GLN A 119 2.84 -3.84 -29.19
CA GLN A 119 3.96 -2.92 -28.95
C GLN A 119 4.01 -2.59 -27.47
N CYS A 120 5.17 -2.75 -26.86
CA CYS A 120 5.43 -2.44 -25.46
C CYS A 120 6.61 -1.47 -25.34
N SER A 121 6.70 -0.77 -24.20
CA SER A 121 7.92 -0.07 -23.85
C SER A 121 8.33 -0.32 -22.40
N CYS A 122 9.62 -0.24 -22.18
CA CYS A 122 10.21 -0.20 -20.85
C CYS A 122 11.05 1.08 -20.79
N TYR A 123 10.49 2.11 -20.17
CA TYR A 123 10.98 3.49 -20.22
C TYR A 123 11.10 4.00 -21.69
N ASP A 124 12.29 4.28 -22.16
CA ASP A 124 12.59 4.76 -23.53
C ASP A 124 12.83 3.64 -24.55
N ILE A 125 12.94 2.38 -24.11
CA ILE A 125 13.13 1.24 -25.00
C ILE A 125 11.76 0.72 -25.44
N MET A 126 11.48 0.83 -26.75
CA MET A 126 10.30 0.24 -27.40
C MET A 126 10.64 -1.11 -28.03
N PHE A 127 9.73 -2.06 -27.91
CA PHE A 127 9.86 -3.39 -28.52
C PHE A 127 8.51 -3.94 -28.96
N MET A 128 8.53 -4.84 -29.90
CA MET A 128 7.33 -5.51 -30.42
C MET A 128 7.37 -6.98 -30.04
N ILE A 129 6.21 -7.51 -29.64
CA ILE A 129 6.01 -8.93 -29.44
C ILE A 129 5.34 -9.47 -30.69
N SER A 130 6.05 -10.35 -31.44
CA SER A 130 5.46 -11.15 -32.51
C SER A 130 4.95 -12.45 -31.93
N ALA A 131 3.70 -12.81 -32.18
CA ALA A 131 3.22 -14.17 -31.94
C ALA A 131 3.76 -15.05 -33.13
N GLU A 132 4.48 -16.12 -32.80
CA GLU A 132 4.68 -17.22 -33.72
C GLU A 132 3.39 -17.99 -33.93
#